data_db5e9fc65ca8fcf084cf407968b93f97
#
_entry.id   db5e9fc65ca8fcf084cf407968b93f97
#
_cell.length_a   1.000
_cell.length_b   1.000
_cell.length_c   1.000
_cell.angle_alpha   90.00
_cell.angle_beta   90.00
_cell.angle_gamma   90.00
#
_symmetry.space_group_name_H-M   'P 1'
#
loop_
_entity.id
_entity.type
_entity.pdbx_description
1 polymer ?
#
loop_
_entity_poly.entity_id
_entity_poly.type
_entity_poly.pdbx_seq_one_letter_code
_entity_poly.pdbx_strand_id
1 'polypeptide(L)'
;SKKKYDSIYVTIRKKHKLMAKKAELFFLYRHLRHENTIQENLLFEKFNVVKEVRGNSGVLVIAVMLSDKPFGQEFTCKWDCHYCPKQPGQPRSYLHNEPAVSRGNRCNFDPCEQFNERASTHFINGHTVDKIELLILGGTFHSYPEDYREWYIKMLIYSANTYYQINKRQPLCFNEEVIINETQLDNIQIKGF
;
A
#
# COMPACT_ATOMS: atom_id res chain seq x y z
N SER A 1 28.60 -10.89 -7.30
CA SER A 1 28.10 -10.91 -5.92
C SER A 1 27.43 -9.58 -5.58
N LYS A 2 26.49 -9.58 -4.64
CA LYS A 2 25.78 -8.37 -4.16
C LYS A 2 26.74 -7.29 -3.67
N LYS A 3 27.80 -7.67 -2.96
CA LYS A 3 28.86 -6.74 -2.49
C LYS A 3 29.54 -5.98 -3.65
N LYS A 4 29.86 -6.67 -4.75
CA LYS A 4 30.45 -6.04 -5.94
C LYS A 4 29.46 -5.07 -6.59
N TYR A 5 28.20 -5.45 -6.69
CA TYR A 5 27.13 -4.59 -7.19
C TYR A 5 27.00 -3.31 -6.35
N ASP A 6 26.93 -3.45 -5.01
CA ASP A 6 26.80 -2.31 -4.09
C ASP A 6 27.99 -1.35 -4.19
N SER A 7 29.21 -1.88 -4.35
CA SER A 7 30.41 -1.08 -4.57
C SER A 7 30.33 -0.27 -5.88
N ILE A 8 29.95 -0.91 -6.98
CA ILE A 8 29.77 -0.26 -8.28
C ILE A 8 28.69 0.84 -8.19
N TYR A 9 27.56 0.54 -7.57
CA TYR A 9 26.46 1.50 -7.36
C TYR A 9 26.94 2.76 -6.62
N VAL A 10 27.67 2.59 -5.52
CA VAL A 10 28.25 3.71 -4.75
C VAL A 10 29.24 4.52 -5.59
N THR A 11 30.11 3.84 -6.37
CA THR A 11 31.09 4.50 -7.23
C THR A 11 30.43 5.35 -8.31
N ILE A 12 29.40 4.81 -8.98
CA ILE A 12 28.65 5.53 -10.02
C ILE A 12 27.95 6.74 -9.42
N ARG A 13 27.29 6.59 -8.28
CA ARG A 13 26.61 7.71 -7.59
C ARG A 13 27.59 8.85 -7.27
N LYS A 14 28.76 8.52 -6.73
CA LYS A 14 29.81 9.50 -6.43
C LYS A 14 30.30 10.19 -7.69
N LYS A 15 30.59 9.41 -8.74
CA LYS A 15 31.10 9.93 -10.03
C LYS A 15 30.13 10.93 -10.66
N HIS A 16 28.84 10.62 -10.66
CA HIS A 16 27.82 11.44 -11.30
C HIS A 16 27.10 12.40 -10.35
N LYS A 17 27.51 12.47 -9.06
CA LYS A 17 26.87 13.29 -8.01
C LYS A 17 25.36 13.03 -7.91
N LEU A 18 24.92 11.79 -8.16
CA LEU A 18 23.52 11.41 -8.12
C LEU A 18 23.10 10.96 -6.72
N MET A 19 21.91 11.39 -6.29
CA MET A 19 21.29 10.96 -5.04
C MET A 19 20.23 9.86 -5.24
N ALA A 20 20.14 9.29 -6.45
CA ALA A 20 19.15 8.27 -6.79
C ALA A 20 19.21 7.08 -5.83
N LYS A 21 18.03 6.66 -5.37
CA LYS A 21 17.86 5.45 -4.56
C LYS A 21 17.81 4.21 -5.46
N LYS A 22 18.13 3.03 -4.90
CA LYS A 22 18.02 1.77 -5.66
C LYS A 22 16.61 1.54 -6.23
N ALA A 23 15.58 1.90 -5.46
CA ALA A 23 14.19 1.79 -5.89
C ALA A 23 13.90 2.67 -7.14
N GLU A 24 14.41 3.89 -7.17
CA GLU A 24 14.25 4.81 -8.33
C GLU A 24 14.98 4.27 -9.58
N LEU A 25 16.17 3.73 -9.39
CA LEU A 25 16.90 3.08 -10.50
C LEU A 25 16.19 1.84 -11.02
N PHE A 26 15.57 1.07 -10.13
CA PHE A 26 14.83 -0.11 -10.52
C PHE A 26 13.53 0.24 -11.24
N PHE A 27 12.85 1.29 -10.80
CA PHE A 27 11.68 1.83 -11.47
C PHE A 27 12.03 2.31 -12.89
N LEU A 28 13.10 3.09 -13.04
CA LEU A 28 13.59 3.54 -14.35
C LEU A 28 13.97 2.37 -15.25
N TYR A 29 14.66 1.37 -14.71
CA TYR A 29 15.02 0.17 -15.44
C TYR A 29 13.78 -0.55 -15.98
N ARG A 30 12.74 -0.72 -15.18
CA ARG A 30 11.48 -1.34 -15.64
C ARG A 30 10.80 -0.53 -16.74
N HIS A 31 10.81 0.78 -16.63
CA HIS A 31 10.26 1.67 -17.65
C HIS A 31 11.01 1.51 -18.99
N LEU A 32 12.32 1.57 -18.97
CA LEU A 32 13.18 1.39 -20.17
C LEU A 32 13.04 -0.02 -20.78
N ARG A 33 12.81 -1.05 -19.95
CA ARG A 33 12.49 -2.40 -20.44
C ARG A 33 11.16 -2.45 -21.16
N HIS A 34 10.14 -1.82 -20.60
CA HIS A 34 8.82 -1.76 -21.20
C HIS A 34 8.85 -1.06 -22.56
N GLU A 35 9.71 -0.08 -22.73
CA GLU A 35 9.97 0.62 -23.99
C GLU A 35 10.91 -0.15 -24.93
N ASN A 36 11.35 -1.34 -24.58
CA ASN A 36 12.33 -2.15 -25.31
C ASN A 36 13.69 -1.44 -25.56
N THR A 37 14.01 -0.43 -24.77
CA THR A 37 15.27 0.34 -24.89
C THR A 37 16.45 -0.43 -24.31
N ILE A 38 16.23 -1.28 -23.32
CA ILE A 38 17.26 -2.12 -22.70
C ILE A 38 16.80 -3.58 -22.59
N GLN A 39 17.78 -4.49 -22.61
CA GLN A 39 17.53 -5.91 -22.42
C GLN A 39 17.37 -6.28 -20.95
N GLU A 40 16.73 -7.43 -20.71
CA GLU A 40 16.57 -7.98 -19.38
C GLU A 40 17.89 -8.31 -18.72
N ASN A 41 18.02 -7.95 -17.45
CA ASN A 41 19.18 -8.28 -16.64
C ASN A 41 18.72 -8.83 -15.27
N LEU A 42 18.61 -10.14 -15.19
CA LEU A 42 18.16 -10.85 -13.99
C LEU A 42 18.99 -10.54 -12.74
N LEU A 43 20.31 -10.29 -12.90
CA LEU A 43 21.17 -9.94 -11.77
C LEU A 43 20.87 -8.53 -11.27
N PHE A 44 20.61 -7.60 -12.18
CA PHE A 44 20.20 -6.24 -11.81
C PHE A 44 18.86 -6.27 -11.07
N GLU A 45 17.88 -7.01 -11.56
CA GLU A 45 16.59 -7.18 -10.92
C GLU A 45 16.73 -7.75 -9.51
N LYS A 46 17.40 -8.88 -9.36
CA LYS A 46 17.64 -9.54 -8.08
C LYS A 46 18.30 -8.63 -7.04
N PHE A 47 19.27 -7.81 -7.45
CA PHE A 47 20.02 -6.99 -6.48
C PHE A 47 19.32 -5.67 -6.12
N ASN A 48 18.31 -5.27 -6.88
CA ASN A 48 17.58 -4.03 -6.65
C ASN A 48 16.26 -4.21 -5.88
N VAL A 49 15.75 -5.42 -5.75
CA VAL A 49 14.59 -5.67 -4.89
C VAL A 49 14.91 -5.26 -3.46
N VAL A 50 14.11 -4.35 -2.92
CA VAL A 50 14.26 -3.84 -1.56
C VAL A 50 13.38 -4.65 -0.61
N LYS A 51 14.01 -5.24 0.42
CA LYS A 51 13.31 -6.10 1.42
C LYS A 51 12.66 -7.32 0.74
N GLU A 52 13.46 -8.11 0.08
CA GLU A 52 13.07 -9.36 -0.63
C GLU A 52 12.10 -10.26 0.17
N VAL A 53 12.29 -10.32 1.49
CA VAL A 53 11.47 -11.13 2.41
C VAL A 53 9.97 -10.82 2.32
N ARG A 54 9.59 -9.62 1.92
CA ARG A 54 8.17 -9.21 1.83
C ARG A 54 7.40 -9.91 0.71
N GLY A 55 8.08 -10.41 -0.30
CA GLY A 55 7.48 -11.15 -1.41
C GLY A 55 7.61 -12.68 -1.31
N ASN A 56 8.32 -13.20 -0.29
CA ASN A 56 8.62 -14.63 -0.19
C ASN A 56 7.39 -15.52 0.02
N SER A 57 6.32 -14.98 0.61
CA SER A 57 5.05 -15.70 0.78
C SER A 57 4.21 -15.74 -0.52
N GLY A 58 4.63 -15.03 -1.57
CA GLY A 58 3.83 -14.84 -2.78
C GLY A 58 2.63 -13.90 -2.57
N VAL A 59 2.49 -13.29 -1.39
CA VAL A 59 1.39 -12.38 -1.07
C VAL A 59 1.96 -11.06 -0.55
N LEU A 60 1.42 -9.95 -1.05
CA LEU A 60 1.82 -8.61 -0.66
C LEU A 60 0.84 -8.02 0.36
N VAL A 61 1.31 -7.73 1.56
CA VAL A 61 0.47 -7.16 2.62
C VAL A 61 0.33 -5.65 2.44
N ILE A 62 -0.89 -5.18 2.24
CA ILE A 62 -1.25 -3.76 2.19
C ILE A 62 -2.07 -3.41 3.43
N ALA A 63 -1.41 -2.75 4.38
CA ALA A 63 -2.04 -2.27 5.60
C ALA A 63 -2.60 -0.85 5.38
N VAL A 64 -3.88 -0.70 5.69
CA VAL A 64 -4.64 0.56 5.64
C VAL A 64 -5.26 0.84 7.00
N MET A 65 -5.53 2.12 7.29
CA MET A 65 -6.03 2.58 8.57
C MET A 65 -7.42 3.21 8.42
N LEU A 66 -8.38 2.76 9.20
CA LEU A 66 -9.72 3.38 9.29
C LEU A 66 -9.62 4.78 9.92
N SER A 67 -10.56 5.65 9.56
CA SER A 67 -10.62 7.01 10.12
C SER A 67 -11.09 6.99 11.58
N ASP A 68 -10.61 7.97 12.36
CA ASP A 68 -11.20 8.32 13.64
C ASP A 68 -12.58 9.00 13.49
N LYS A 69 -12.88 9.49 12.27
CA LYS A 69 -14.14 10.17 11.92
C LYS A 69 -14.76 9.59 10.66
N PRO A 70 -15.38 8.38 10.75
CA PRO A 70 -16.07 7.78 9.62
C PRO A 70 -17.14 8.72 9.07
N PHE A 71 -17.07 9.05 7.78
CA PHE A 71 -17.94 10.04 7.12
C PHE A 71 -18.03 11.40 7.83
N GLY A 72 -16.94 11.83 8.49
CA GLY A 72 -16.90 13.08 9.23
C GLY A 72 -17.59 13.05 10.61
N GLN A 73 -18.20 11.94 11.00
CA GLN A 73 -18.83 11.77 12.31
C GLN A 73 -17.80 11.33 13.34
N GLU A 74 -17.89 11.87 14.53
CA GLU A 74 -17.03 11.42 15.61
C GLU A 74 -17.34 9.97 15.95
N PHE A 75 -16.27 9.17 16.02
CA PHE A 75 -16.36 7.75 16.30
C PHE A 75 -15.56 7.39 17.54
N THR A 76 -16.14 6.54 18.37
CA THR A 76 -15.42 5.88 19.45
C THR A 76 -15.83 4.41 19.52
N CYS A 77 -14.85 3.53 19.77
CA CYS A 77 -15.13 2.14 20.06
C CYS A 77 -16.01 2.05 21.33
N LYS A 78 -17.04 1.21 21.28
CA LYS A 78 -17.94 0.98 22.43
C LYS A 78 -17.23 0.40 23.67
N TRP A 79 -16.05 -0.18 23.48
CA TRP A 79 -15.22 -0.76 24.53
C TRP A 79 -14.19 0.27 25.00
N ASP A 80 -14.16 0.50 26.31
CA ASP A 80 -13.21 1.44 26.92
C ASP A 80 -12.11 0.69 27.70
N CYS A 81 -11.26 -0.02 26.95
CA CYS A 81 -10.19 -0.82 27.55
C CYS A 81 -9.10 0.08 28.15
N HIS A 82 -8.64 -0.23 29.35
CA HIS A 82 -7.60 0.53 30.06
C HIS A 82 -6.29 0.67 29.28
N TYR A 83 -5.89 -0.39 28.56
CA TYR A 83 -4.65 -0.42 27.79
C TYR A 83 -4.78 0.19 26.39
N CYS A 84 -5.96 0.64 26.01
CA CYS A 84 -6.21 1.19 24.68
C CYS A 84 -5.90 2.69 24.65
N PRO A 85 -4.87 3.15 23.92
CA PRO A 85 -4.57 4.58 23.83
C PRO A 85 -5.69 5.35 23.15
N LYS A 86 -5.93 6.56 23.64
CA LYS A 86 -6.94 7.51 23.16
C LYS A 86 -6.25 8.81 22.78
N GLN A 87 -5.58 8.85 21.65
CA GLN A 87 -5.01 10.08 21.17
C GLN A 87 -6.05 10.86 20.36
N PRO A 88 -6.38 12.12 20.71
CA PRO A 88 -7.33 12.92 19.93
C PRO A 88 -6.93 13.04 18.46
N GLY A 89 -7.90 12.90 17.56
CA GLY A 89 -7.69 12.97 16.12
C GLY A 89 -6.95 11.76 15.54
N GLN A 90 -6.88 10.64 16.28
CA GLN A 90 -6.28 9.39 15.81
C GLN A 90 -7.24 8.21 16.03
N PRO A 91 -7.18 7.20 15.16
CA PRO A 91 -7.95 5.97 15.34
C PRO A 91 -7.66 5.33 16.69
N ARG A 92 -8.73 4.81 17.32
CA ARG A 92 -8.62 4.17 18.61
C ARG A 92 -7.59 3.03 18.59
N SER A 93 -6.84 2.86 19.66
CA SER A 93 -5.73 1.91 19.82
C SER A 93 -4.43 2.27 19.11
N TYR A 94 -4.33 3.41 18.47
CA TYR A 94 -3.16 3.81 17.70
C TYR A 94 -2.66 5.21 18.10
N LEU A 95 -1.35 5.42 17.89
CA LEU A 95 -0.68 6.68 18.17
C LEU A 95 -0.22 7.34 16.87
N HIS A 96 -0.20 8.67 16.86
CA HIS A 96 0.14 9.49 15.68
C HIS A 96 1.44 9.10 14.97
N ASN A 97 2.46 8.71 15.73
CA ASN A 97 3.78 8.38 15.20
C ASN A 97 3.91 6.95 14.66
N GLU A 98 2.88 6.14 14.74
CA GLU A 98 2.91 4.80 14.16
C GLU A 98 2.89 4.85 12.63
N PRO A 99 3.66 3.99 11.94
CA PRO A 99 3.81 4.08 10.48
C PRO A 99 2.50 3.97 9.69
N ALA A 100 1.56 3.15 10.15
CA ALA A 100 0.26 2.99 9.49
C ALA A 100 -0.62 4.24 9.69
N VAL A 101 -0.64 4.80 10.90
CA VAL A 101 -1.37 6.03 11.23
C VAL A 101 -0.80 7.23 10.49
N SER A 102 0.54 7.35 10.43
CA SER A 102 1.20 8.41 9.67
C SER A 102 0.84 8.40 8.19
N ARG A 103 0.63 7.20 7.58
CA ARG A 103 0.08 7.10 6.22
C ARG A 103 -1.39 7.51 6.18
N GLY A 104 -2.21 7.00 7.10
CA GLY A 104 -3.61 7.37 7.21
C GLY A 104 -3.78 8.88 7.27
N ASN A 105 -3.04 9.55 8.13
CA ASN A 105 -3.06 11.01 8.25
C ASN A 105 -2.69 11.74 6.94
N ARG A 106 -1.66 11.26 6.20
CA ARG A 106 -1.29 11.86 4.91
C ARG A 106 -2.35 11.69 3.83
N CYS A 107 -3.06 10.59 3.86
CA CYS A 107 -4.12 10.25 2.91
C CYS A 107 -5.52 10.63 3.43
N ASN A 108 -5.64 11.44 4.48
CA ASN A 108 -6.92 11.74 5.13
C ASN A 108 -7.78 10.50 5.42
N PHE A 109 -7.15 9.37 5.69
CA PHE A 109 -7.75 8.05 5.88
C PHE A 109 -8.57 7.54 4.68
N ASP A 110 -8.39 8.14 3.49
CA ASP A 110 -9.02 7.64 2.26
C ASP A 110 -8.49 6.24 1.91
N PRO A 111 -9.36 5.23 1.71
CA PRO A 111 -8.94 3.86 1.44
C PRO A 111 -8.19 3.71 0.11
N CYS A 112 -8.61 4.44 -0.93
CA CYS A 112 -8.00 4.36 -2.25
C CYS A 112 -6.60 4.97 -2.24
N GLU A 113 -6.44 6.13 -1.63
CA GLU A 113 -5.15 6.81 -1.52
C GLU A 113 -4.15 5.99 -0.72
N GLN A 114 -4.56 5.46 0.44
CA GLN A 114 -3.72 4.61 1.27
C GLN A 114 -3.30 3.34 0.54
N PHE A 115 -4.25 2.69 -0.15
CA PHE A 115 -3.95 1.51 -0.96
C PHE A 115 -2.91 1.83 -2.02
N ASN A 116 -3.13 2.91 -2.79
CA ASN A 116 -2.27 3.30 -3.90
C ASN A 116 -0.87 3.70 -3.45
N GLU A 117 -0.76 4.51 -2.40
CA GLU A 117 0.54 4.89 -1.83
C GLU A 117 1.31 3.63 -1.42
N ARG A 118 0.63 2.68 -0.80
CA ARG A 118 1.28 1.48 -0.32
C ARG A 118 1.66 0.51 -1.43
N ALA A 119 0.75 0.26 -2.37
CA ALA A 119 0.98 -0.58 -3.54
C ALA A 119 2.12 -0.01 -4.40
N SER A 120 2.09 1.30 -4.67
CA SER A 120 3.16 1.99 -5.42
C SER A 120 4.51 1.92 -4.72
N THR A 121 4.54 2.06 -3.40
CA THR A 121 5.77 1.87 -2.61
C THR A 121 6.34 0.47 -2.81
N HIS A 122 5.50 -0.56 -2.81
CA HIS A 122 5.95 -1.93 -3.05
C HIS A 122 6.43 -2.13 -4.49
N PHE A 123 5.67 -1.62 -5.45
CA PHE A 123 6.02 -1.70 -6.87
C PHE A 123 7.37 -1.02 -7.17
N ILE A 124 7.60 0.19 -6.66
CA ILE A 124 8.87 0.91 -6.80
C ILE A 124 10.02 0.13 -6.15
N ASN A 125 9.76 -0.55 -5.04
CA ASN A 125 10.75 -1.38 -4.35
C ASN A 125 11.01 -2.73 -5.03
N GLY A 126 10.40 -3.01 -6.19
CA GLY A 126 10.66 -4.20 -6.99
C GLY A 126 9.73 -5.38 -6.75
N HIS A 127 8.67 -5.21 -5.96
CA HIS A 127 7.67 -6.25 -5.76
C HIS A 127 6.59 -6.18 -6.83
N THR A 128 6.02 -7.34 -7.19
CA THR A 128 4.80 -7.40 -7.99
C THR A 128 3.59 -7.14 -7.09
N VAL A 129 2.59 -6.43 -7.63
CA VAL A 129 1.33 -6.13 -6.93
C VAL A 129 0.23 -6.93 -7.62
N ASP A 130 0.31 -8.24 -7.49
CA ASP A 130 -0.56 -9.22 -8.17
C ASP A 130 -1.45 -10.00 -7.20
N LYS A 131 -0.92 -10.42 -6.07
CA LYS A 131 -1.66 -11.09 -5.02
C LYS A 131 -1.54 -10.31 -3.71
N ILE A 132 -2.67 -9.85 -3.19
CA ILE A 132 -2.72 -8.87 -2.11
C ILE A 132 -3.45 -9.45 -0.89
N GLU A 133 -2.89 -9.21 0.28
CA GLU A 133 -3.56 -9.36 1.57
C GLU A 133 -3.88 -7.95 2.10
N LEU A 134 -5.16 -7.61 2.22
CA LEU A 134 -5.61 -6.37 2.81
C LEU A 134 -5.67 -6.49 4.32
N LEU A 135 -4.91 -5.65 5.01
CA LEU A 135 -4.88 -5.57 6.47
C LEU A 135 -5.54 -4.26 6.92
N ILE A 136 -6.79 -4.34 7.37
CA ILE A 136 -7.56 -3.18 7.82
C ILE A 136 -7.32 -2.97 9.32
N LEU A 137 -6.77 -1.82 9.67
CA LEU A 137 -6.42 -1.42 11.03
C LEU A 137 -7.32 -0.28 11.50
N GLY A 138 -7.56 -0.15 12.82
CA GLY A 138 -8.33 0.96 13.35
C GLY A 138 -9.28 0.57 14.49
N GLY A 139 -8.78 -0.01 15.57
CA GLY A 139 -9.60 -0.43 16.71
C GLY A 139 -10.48 -1.65 16.38
N THR A 140 -11.66 -1.73 16.97
CA THR A 140 -12.59 -2.84 16.74
C THR A 140 -13.41 -2.59 15.48
N PHE A 141 -13.10 -3.30 14.40
CA PHE A 141 -13.72 -3.13 13.08
C PHE A 141 -15.26 -3.14 13.13
N HIS A 142 -15.86 -4.10 13.83
CA HIS A 142 -17.33 -4.22 13.95
C HIS A 142 -18.00 -3.10 14.76
N SER A 143 -17.23 -2.26 15.45
CA SER A 143 -17.79 -1.08 16.14
C SER A 143 -18.02 0.10 15.18
N TYR A 144 -17.42 0.07 13.99
CA TYR A 144 -17.66 1.11 12.98
C TYR A 144 -19.05 0.98 12.36
N PRO A 145 -19.65 2.09 11.89
CA PRO A 145 -20.93 2.06 11.17
C PRO A 145 -20.87 1.08 9.99
N GLU A 146 -21.97 0.36 9.76
CA GLU A 146 -22.02 -0.70 8.75
C GLU A 146 -21.79 -0.15 7.34
N ASP A 147 -22.45 0.93 7.00
CA ASP A 147 -22.32 1.66 5.75
C ASP A 147 -20.86 2.10 5.48
N TYR A 148 -20.17 2.60 6.52
CA TYR A 148 -18.76 2.95 6.42
C TYR A 148 -17.88 1.74 6.18
N ARG A 149 -18.13 0.62 6.86
CA ARG A 149 -17.36 -0.63 6.69
C ARG A 149 -17.51 -1.18 5.28
N GLU A 150 -18.74 -1.23 4.76
CA GLU A 150 -19.03 -1.68 3.41
C GLU A 150 -18.38 -0.78 2.37
N TRP A 151 -18.56 0.53 2.47
CA TRP A 151 -17.94 1.50 1.60
C TRP A 151 -16.42 1.36 1.59
N TYR A 152 -15.81 1.24 2.77
CA TYR A 152 -14.37 1.15 2.92
C TYR A 152 -13.80 -0.10 2.22
N ILE A 153 -14.45 -1.24 2.40
CA ILE A 153 -14.06 -2.50 1.74
C ILE A 153 -14.25 -2.39 0.22
N LYS A 154 -15.38 -1.88 -0.24
CA LYS A 154 -15.65 -1.66 -1.68
C LYS A 154 -14.57 -0.80 -2.32
N MET A 155 -14.19 0.29 -1.68
CA MET A 155 -13.14 1.18 -2.19
C MET A 155 -11.75 0.52 -2.24
N LEU A 156 -11.42 -0.32 -1.27
CA LEU A 156 -10.17 -1.09 -1.28
C LEU A 156 -10.13 -2.12 -2.41
N ILE A 157 -11.20 -2.87 -2.62
CA ILE A 157 -11.31 -3.85 -3.70
C ILE A 157 -11.25 -3.14 -5.06
N TYR A 158 -11.98 -2.03 -5.21
CA TYR A 158 -11.90 -1.20 -6.40
C TYR A 158 -10.46 -0.75 -6.69
N SER A 159 -9.74 -0.28 -5.67
CA SER A 159 -8.36 0.16 -5.81
C SER A 159 -7.43 -0.98 -6.23
N ALA A 160 -7.65 -2.18 -5.68
CA ALA A 160 -6.89 -3.37 -6.06
C ALA A 160 -7.14 -3.75 -7.53
N ASN A 161 -8.39 -3.77 -7.95
CA ASN A 161 -8.80 -4.14 -9.31
C ASN A 161 -8.32 -3.12 -10.36
N THR A 162 -8.22 -1.86 -10.00
CA THR A 162 -7.85 -0.78 -10.94
C THR A 162 -6.41 -0.31 -10.79
N TYR A 163 -5.61 -0.93 -9.94
CA TYR A 163 -4.26 -0.46 -9.62
C TYR A 163 -3.41 -0.19 -10.86
N TYR A 164 -3.36 -1.11 -11.82
CA TYR A 164 -2.61 -0.95 -13.06
C TYR A 164 -3.29 -0.05 -14.11
N GLN A 165 -4.50 0.44 -13.81
CA GLN A 165 -5.26 1.35 -14.65
C GLN A 165 -5.39 2.74 -14.05
N ILE A 166 -4.41 3.17 -13.26
CA ILE A 166 -4.45 4.41 -12.46
C ILE A 166 -4.94 5.62 -13.28
N ASN A 167 -4.51 5.76 -14.53
CA ASN A 167 -4.90 6.88 -15.41
C ASN A 167 -6.36 6.83 -15.85
N LYS A 168 -7.07 5.74 -15.62
CA LYS A 168 -8.49 5.55 -15.98
C LYS A 168 -9.40 5.57 -14.75
N ARG A 169 -8.84 5.80 -13.56
CA ARG A 169 -9.63 5.85 -12.34
C ARG A 169 -10.59 7.01 -12.36
N GLN A 170 -11.84 6.69 -12.14
CA GLN A 170 -12.85 7.67 -11.76
C GLN A 170 -13.15 7.49 -10.28
N PRO A 171 -13.38 8.57 -9.53
CA PRO A 171 -13.89 8.45 -8.17
C PRO A 171 -15.24 7.74 -8.20
N LEU A 172 -15.37 6.67 -7.43
CA LEU A 172 -16.65 5.99 -7.27
C LEU A 172 -17.55 6.81 -6.37
N CYS A 173 -18.78 7.03 -6.81
CA CYS A 173 -19.83 7.50 -5.93
C CYS A 173 -20.25 6.36 -4.98
N PHE A 174 -20.70 6.72 -3.79
CA PHE A 174 -21.10 5.76 -2.77
C PHE A 174 -22.12 4.71 -3.24
N ASN A 175 -22.97 5.09 -4.20
CA ASN A 175 -24.05 4.26 -4.73
C ASN A 175 -23.67 3.48 -6.02
N GLU A 176 -22.45 3.58 -6.50
CA GLU A 176 -22.03 2.83 -7.67
C GLU A 176 -21.65 1.39 -7.30
N GLU A 177 -22.17 0.43 -8.06
CA GLU A 177 -21.76 -0.96 -7.92
C GLU A 177 -20.31 -1.12 -8.37
N VAL A 178 -19.51 -1.69 -7.50
CA VAL A 178 -18.14 -2.08 -7.84
C VAL A 178 -18.21 -3.38 -8.62
N ILE A 179 -17.92 -3.32 -9.91
CA ILE A 179 -17.78 -4.55 -10.70
C ILE A 179 -16.50 -5.25 -10.25
N ILE A 180 -16.67 -6.32 -9.52
CA ILE A 180 -15.58 -7.14 -9.01
C ILE A 180 -15.36 -8.28 -10.03
N ASN A 181 -14.17 -8.35 -10.59
CA ASN A 181 -13.78 -9.50 -11.40
C ASN A 181 -13.49 -10.69 -10.46
N GLU A 182 -14.24 -11.79 -10.59
CA GLU A 182 -14.10 -13.00 -9.77
C GLU A 182 -12.65 -13.49 -9.69
N THR A 183 -11.96 -13.50 -10.82
CA THR A 183 -10.54 -13.91 -10.89
C THR A 183 -9.62 -13.01 -10.04
N GLN A 184 -9.99 -11.77 -9.81
CA GLN A 184 -9.25 -10.85 -8.96
C GLN A 184 -9.63 -10.99 -7.49
N LEU A 185 -10.88 -11.39 -7.19
CA LEU A 185 -11.32 -11.72 -5.84
C LEU A 185 -10.55 -12.89 -5.24
N ASP A 186 -10.29 -13.93 -6.03
CA ASP A 186 -9.51 -15.08 -5.59
C ASP A 186 -8.07 -14.72 -5.18
N ASN A 187 -7.58 -13.58 -5.63
CA ASN A 187 -6.27 -13.04 -5.30
C ASN A 187 -6.28 -12.03 -4.14
N ILE A 188 -7.45 -11.72 -3.59
CA ILE A 188 -7.58 -10.76 -2.47
C ILE A 188 -8.08 -11.48 -1.23
N GLN A 189 -7.25 -11.53 -0.19
CA GLN A 189 -7.66 -11.97 1.14
C GLN A 189 -7.85 -10.76 2.04
N ILE A 190 -9.07 -10.62 2.60
CA ILE A 190 -9.39 -9.56 3.54
C ILE A 190 -9.33 -10.16 4.95
N LYS A 191 -8.41 -9.65 5.75
CA LYS A 191 -8.33 -9.97 7.18
C LYS A 191 -8.88 -8.78 7.96
N GLY A 192 -9.99 -9.01 8.64
CA GLY A 192 -10.54 -8.09 9.62
C GLY A 192 -10.16 -8.52 11.05
N PHE A 193 -9.96 -7.57 11.92
CA PHE A 193 -9.66 -7.78 13.35
C PHE A 193 -10.91 -7.63 14.20
#